data_1458f9829f82b4b847908ddc17f7edd2
#
_entry.id   1458f9829f82b4b847908ddc17f7edd2
#
_cell.length_a   1.000
_cell.length_b   1.000
_cell.length_c   1.000
_cell.angle_alpha   90.00
_cell.angle_beta   90.00
_cell.angle_gamma   90.00
#
_symmetry.space_group_name_H-M   'P 1'
#
loop_
_entity.id
_entity.type
_entity.pdbx_description
1 polymer ?
#
loop_
_entity_poly.entity_id
_entity_poly.type
_entity_poly.pdbx_seq_one_letter_code
_entity_poly.pdbx_strand_id
1 'polypeptide(L)'
;MSNSVFKIASLAGDGIGPEVMREAIKVLRAVEKKFPLSFQITEAPVGWAGIDAAGKALPDATLALCKLSDCILFGSVGLPDRDPTIPKEERPERAALLRLRKEFGLFANLRPVRLPKELAHACPLSKERQGDGIDMLVVRELTGGMYFGQPKKTEDIGNGHLRAIDTMVYTTPEIERIAHVAFKAAQLRRKKVCSIDKANVLENGVLWRDVVTKISQQYPDVTLDHMFVDNGAMQLMLRPTQFDVMLCENMFGDILSDEAAALAGSLGMLPSASLGVTSGEQTFGFYEPAGGTAPDIAGKNLANPIAQILSTALMLRYSFKQNAAADAIDAAVSKAIANGLRTGDIYSATDPAAKKVGTREMGDAIAAAL
;
A
#
# COMPACT_ATOMS: atom_id res chain seq x y z
N MET A 1 -10.25 32.98 -1.40
CA MET A 1 -10.47 31.56 -1.03
C MET A 1 -9.42 31.24 0.02
N SER A 2 -9.81 30.79 1.22
CA SER A 2 -8.83 30.38 2.23
C SER A 2 -8.11 29.11 1.73
N ASN A 3 -6.78 29.15 1.64
CA ASN A 3 -6.01 27.95 1.36
C ASN A 3 -6.27 26.93 2.48
N SER A 4 -6.77 25.76 2.14
CA SER A 4 -6.88 24.67 3.10
C SER A 4 -5.48 24.21 3.49
N VAL A 5 -5.17 24.22 4.78
CA VAL A 5 -3.89 23.75 5.32
C VAL A 5 -4.08 22.32 5.81
N PHE A 6 -3.35 21.36 5.24
CA PHE A 6 -3.38 19.95 5.63
C PHE A 6 -2.14 19.58 6.43
N LYS A 7 -2.34 18.96 7.58
CA LYS A 7 -1.26 18.54 8.48
C LYS A 7 -0.83 17.10 8.20
N ILE A 8 0.42 16.90 7.87
CA ILE A 8 0.98 15.60 7.49
C ILE A 8 2.10 15.22 8.45
N ALA A 9 1.96 14.09 9.14
CA ALA A 9 3.08 13.47 9.84
C ALA A 9 3.93 12.70 8.83
N SER A 10 5.17 13.12 8.61
CA SER A 10 6.13 12.48 7.70
C SER A 10 7.07 11.58 8.51
N LEU A 11 6.94 10.28 8.30
CA LEU A 11 7.69 9.24 8.99
C LEU A 11 8.55 8.48 7.98
N ALA A 12 9.72 9.01 7.66
CA ALA A 12 10.58 8.44 6.61
C ALA A 12 11.08 7.02 6.94
N GLY A 13 11.39 6.75 8.22
CA GLY A 13 11.83 5.43 8.68
C GLY A 13 13.25 5.06 8.26
N ASP A 14 13.41 3.81 7.81
CA ASP A 14 14.71 3.15 7.62
C ASP A 14 15.03 2.92 6.13
N GLY A 15 16.28 2.53 5.86
CA GLY A 15 16.72 2.10 4.53
C GLY A 15 16.53 3.16 3.45
N ILE A 16 15.83 2.82 2.37
CA ILE A 16 15.51 3.76 1.27
C ILE A 16 14.42 4.78 1.64
N GLY A 17 13.71 4.58 2.76
CA GLY A 17 12.60 5.44 3.17
C GLY A 17 12.93 6.94 3.14
N PRO A 18 14.05 7.41 3.74
CA PRO A 18 14.42 8.83 3.72
C PRO A 18 14.64 9.42 2.33
N GLU A 19 15.19 8.64 1.38
CA GLU A 19 15.45 9.16 0.03
C GLU A 19 14.19 9.21 -0.83
N VAL A 20 13.33 8.21 -0.77
CA VAL A 20 12.06 8.22 -1.54
C VAL A 20 11.05 9.23 -0.94
N MET A 21 11.06 9.42 0.38
CA MET A 21 10.25 10.43 1.07
C MET A 21 10.60 11.85 0.63
N ARG A 22 11.89 12.18 0.51
CA ARG A 22 12.31 13.49 -0.01
C ARG A 22 11.74 13.78 -1.39
N GLU A 23 11.70 12.79 -2.27
CA GLU A 23 11.14 12.97 -3.61
C GLU A 23 9.61 13.15 -3.58
N ALA A 24 8.92 12.44 -2.72
CA ALA A 24 7.47 12.59 -2.51
C ALA A 24 7.12 14.00 -1.95
N ILE A 25 7.88 14.49 -0.96
CA ILE A 25 7.71 15.85 -0.42
C ILE A 25 8.00 16.91 -1.50
N LYS A 26 9.03 16.72 -2.33
CA LYS A 26 9.33 17.60 -3.47
C LYS A 26 8.13 17.72 -4.41
N VAL A 27 7.49 16.62 -4.75
CA VAL A 27 6.28 16.59 -5.58
C VAL A 27 5.12 17.31 -4.89
N LEU A 28 4.89 17.12 -3.57
CA LEU A 28 3.88 17.88 -2.83
C LEU A 28 4.14 19.39 -2.88
N ARG A 29 5.41 19.83 -2.77
CA ARG A 29 5.78 21.25 -2.92
C ARG A 29 5.54 21.79 -4.33
N ALA A 30 5.63 20.95 -5.37
CA ALA A 30 5.25 21.34 -6.72
C ALA A 30 3.71 21.43 -6.86
N VAL A 31 2.95 20.57 -6.20
CA VAL A 31 1.48 20.65 -6.15
C VAL A 31 1.00 21.97 -5.52
N GLU A 32 1.63 22.43 -4.42
CA GLU A 32 1.29 23.73 -3.78
C GLU A 32 1.46 24.92 -4.72
N LYS A 33 2.38 24.84 -5.68
CA LYS A 33 2.58 25.92 -6.68
C LYS A 33 1.49 25.94 -7.76
N LYS A 34 0.84 24.81 -8.00
CA LYS A 34 -0.15 24.66 -9.07
C LYS A 34 -1.59 24.71 -8.57
N PHE A 35 -1.83 24.30 -7.33
CA PHE A 35 -3.16 24.21 -6.73
C PHE A 35 -3.25 25.09 -5.47
N PRO A 36 -4.43 25.62 -5.10
CA PRO A 36 -4.62 26.45 -3.90
C PRO A 36 -4.62 25.57 -2.62
N LEU A 37 -3.54 24.82 -2.40
CA LEU A 37 -3.34 23.90 -1.29
C LEU A 37 -2.09 24.29 -0.51
N SER A 38 -2.04 23.95 0.77
CA SER A 38 -0.87 24.11 1.62
C SER A 38 -0.70 22.90 2.52
N PHE A 39 0.55 22.39 2.65
CA PHE A 39 0.87 21.22 3.45
C PHE A 39 1.81 21.60 4.59
N GLN A 40 1.31 21.46 5.82
CA GLN A 40 2.16 21.50 7.02
C GLN A 40 2.73 20.10 7.24
N ILE A 41 3.93 19.86 6.74
CA ILE A 41 4.63 18.57 6.85
C ILE A 41 5.56 18.65 8.06
N THR A 42 5.36 17.76 9.04
CA THR A 42 6.22 17.64 10.22
C THR A 42 6.87 16.28 10.24
N GLU A 43 8.19 16.25 10.28
CA GLU A 43 8.98 15.03 10.29
C GLU A 43 9.17 14.50 11.71
N ALA A 44 9.12 13.17 11.87
CA ALA A 44 9.41 12.50 13.13
C ALA A 44 10.08 11.13 12.90
N PRO A 45 10.95 10.68 13.82
CA PRO A 45 11.65 9.41 13.68
C PRO A 45 10.72 8.23 13.97
N VAL A 46 10.90 7.14 13.22
CA VAL A 46 10.19 5.87 13.37
C VAL A 46 11.12 4.72 12.93
N GLY A 47 10.85 3.51 13.37
CA GLY A 47 11.69 2.37 13.04
C GLY A 47 13.00 2.37 13.82
N TRP A 48 14.07 1.96 13.19
CA TRP A 48 15.41 2.02 13.78
C TRP A 48 15.85 3.46 14.03
N ALA A 49 15.46 4.40 13.17
CA ALA A 49 15.68 5.81 13.44
C ALA A 49 14.98 6.27 14.74
N GLY A 50 13.83 5.71 15.07
CA GLY A 50 13.14 5.94 16.35
C GLY A 50 13.86 5.31 17.53
N ILE A 51 14.37 4.08 17.39
CA ILE A 51 15.16 3.40 18.42
C ILE A 51 16.44 4.18 18.71
N ASP A 52 17.15 4.60 17.66
CA ASP A 52 18.40 5.34 17.80
C ASP A 52 18.18 6.73 18.45
N ALA A 53 17.06 7.39 18.15
CA ALA A 53 16.74 8.71 18.70
C ALA A 53 16.13 8.69 20.12
N ALA A 54 15.33 7.68 20.47
CA ALA A 54 14.49 7.68 21.67
C ALA A 54 14.32 6.29 22.34
N GLY A 55 15.07 5.27 21.92
CA GLY A 55 15.02 3.93 22.50
C GLY A 55 13.76 3.13 22.17
N LYS A 56 12.90 3.60 21.25
CA LYS A 56 11.64 2.95 20.87
C LYS A 56 11.41 3.06 19.36
N ALA A 57 10.96 1.98 18.71
CA ALA A 57 10.63 2.01 17.28
C ALA A 57 9.51 3.01 16.93
N LEU A 58 8.60 3.26 17.85
CA LEU A 58 7.60 4.34 17.78
C LEU A 58 7.71 5.21 19.02
N PRO A 59 8.49 6.31 18.99
CA PRO A 59 8.58 7.27 20.09
C PRO A 59 7.22 7.87 20.45
N ASP A 60 6.98 8.15 21.74
CA ASP A 60 5.72 8.69 22.19
C ASP A 60 5.43 10.07 21.58
N ALA A 61 6.48 10.89 21.35
CA ALA A 61 6.36 12.16 20.63
C ALA A 61 5.93 11.98 19.17
N THR A 62 6.43 10.94 18.48
CA THR A 62 6.02 10.59 17.11
C THR A 62 4.55 10.18 17.06
N LEU A 63 4.10 9.34 18.00
CA LEU A 63 2.69 8.95 18.08
C LEU A 63 1.79 10.17 18.38
N ALA A 64 2.23 11.07 19.28
CA ALA A 64 1.49 12.31 19.59
C ALA A 64 1.38 13.21 18.35
N LEU A 65 2.45 13.35 17.56
CA LEU A 65 2.41 14.08 16.28
C LEU A 65 1.40 13.47 15.31
N CYS A 66 1.39 12.13 15.16
CA CYS A 66 0.44 11.45 14.30
C CYS A 66 -1.02 11.73 14.70
N LYS A 67 -1.31 11.77 16.01
CA LYS A 67 -2.65 12.09 16.55
C LYS A 67 -3.09 13.55 16.30
N LEU A 68 -2.15 14.45 16.07
CA LEU A 68 -2.41 15.87 15.78
C LEU A 68 -2.40 16.17 14.27
N SER A 69 -2.13 15.17 13.43
CA SER A 69 -2.07 15.28 11.99
C SER A 69 -3.33 14.75 11.32
N ASP A 70 -3.60 15.18 10.10
CA ASP A 70 -4.75 14.73 9.30
C ASP A 70 -4.50 13.37 8.65
N CYS A 71 -3.22 13.02 8.47
CA CYS A 71 -2.77 11.73 7.94
C CYS A 71 -1.29 11.47 8.24
N ILE A 72 -0.84 10.26 7.92
CA ILE A 72 0.56 9.84 8.01
C ILE A 72 1.07 9.52 6.61
N LEU A 73 2.19 10.14 6.23
CA LEU A 73 3.00 9.74 5.09
C LEU A 73 4.21 8.97 5.63
N PHE A 74 4.33 7.71 5.24
CA PHE A 74 5.27 6.75 5.81
C PHE A 74 6.20 6.21 4.73
N GLY A 75 7.48 6.05 5.06
CA GLY A 75 8.44 5.43 4.16
C GLY A 75 8.48 3.91 4.34
N SER A 76 9.47 3.42 5.08
CA SER A 76 9.64 2.00 5.36
C SER A 76 10.35 1.77 6.69
N VAL A 77 10.16 0.62 7.33
CA VAL A 77 10.82 0.28 8.60
C VAL A 77 11.33 -1.17 8.59
N GLY A 78 12.33 -1.40 9.44
CA GLY A 78 12.98 -2.69 9.62
C GLY A 78 14.33 -2.76 8.89
N LEU A 79 15.33 -3.34 9.57
CA LEU A 79 16.65 -3.60 9.02
C LEU A 79 17.01 -5.07 9.32
N PRO A 80 17.06 -5.94 8.30
CA PRO A 80 17.28 -7.37 8.48
C PRO A 80 18.52 -7.72 9.31
N ASP A 81 19.56 -6.91 9.24
CA ASP A 81 20.81 -7.11 9.99
C ASP A 81 20.68 -6.68 11.46
N ARG A 82 19.79 -5.73 11.77
CA ARG A 82 19.59 -5.20 13.12
C ARG A 82 18.40 -5.87 13.84
N ASP A 83 17.34 -6.22 13.14
CA ASP A 83 16.12 -6.77 13.71
C ASP A 83 16.35 -8.00 14.62
N PRO A 84 17.26 -8.94 14.29
CA PRO A 84 17.56 -10.06 15.17
C PRO A 84 18.22 -9.68 16.48
N THR A 85 18.75 -8.46 16.63
CA THR A 85 19.47 -8.01 17.83
C THR A 85 18.55 -7.59 18.98
N ILE A 86 17.24 -7.46 18.72
CA ILE A 86 16.22 -7.05 19.71
C ILE A 86 15.09 -8.07 19.77
N PRO A 87 14.30 -8.07 20.89
CA PRO A 87 13.12 -8.92 21.01
C PRO A 87 12.14 -8.73 19.86
N LYS A 88 11.48 -9.81 19.43
CA LYS A 88 10.55 -9.81 18.28
C LYS A 88 9.44 -8.76 18.41
N GLU A 89 8.97 -8.52 19.63
CA GLU A 89 7.91 -7.54 19.94
C GLU A 89 8.36 -6.09 19.81
N GLU A 90 9.68 -5.84 19.92
CA GLU A 90 10.27 -4.50 19.82
C GLU A 90 10.71 -4.15 18.40
N ARG A 91 10.71 -5.12 17.48
CA ARG A 91 11.08 -4.90 16.07
C ARG A 91 10.18 -3.89 15.40
N PRO A 92 10.73 -3.02 14.54
CA PRO A 92 10.01 -1.89 13.93
C PRO A 92 8.67 -2.24 13.28
N GLU A 93 8.57 -3.37 12.58
CA GLU A 93 7.31 -3.80 11.97
C GLU A 93 6.20 -4.00 13.01
N ARG A 94 6.51 -4.65 14.15
CA ARG A 94 5.54 -4.91 15.21
C ARG A 94 5.30 -3.69 16.10
N ALA A 95 6.39 -3.08 16.56
CA ALA A 95 6.33 -2.02 17.55
C ALA A 95 5.95 -0.65 16.97
N ALA A 96 6.11 -0.43 15.65
CA ALA A 96 5.74 0.80 15.00
C ALA A 96 4.62 0.59 13.97
N LEU A 97 4.85 -0.16 12.88
CA LEU A 97 3.90 -0.26 11.76
C LEU A 97 2.56 -0.86 12.19
N LEU A 98 2.56 -2.07 12.76
CA LEU A 98 1.32 -2.73 13.21
C LEU A 98 0.65 -1.96 14.35
N ARG A 99 1.43 -1.31 15.23
CA ARG A 99 0.90 -0.46 16.30
C ARG A 99 0.19 0.77 15.74
N LEU A 100 0.75 1.47 14.76
CA LEU A 100 0.10 2.61 14.10
C LEU A 100 -1.20 2.19 13.40
N ARG A 101 -1.20 1.08 12.68
CA ARG A 101 -2.41 0.55 12.04
C ARG A 101 -3.53 0.29 13.05
N LYS A 102 -3.19 -0.29 14.20
CA LYS A 102 -4.14 -0.56 15.29
C LYS A 102 -4.60 0.72 15.98
N GLU A 103 -3.69 1.63 16.32
CA GLU A 103 -3.96 2.87 17.04
C GLU A 103 -4.94 3.78 16.29
N PHE A 104 -4.83 3.82 14.95
CA PHE A 104 -5.69 4.63 14.08
C PHE A 104 -6.84 3.85 13.45
N GLY A 105 -7.06 2.59 13.85
CA GLY A 105 -8.16 1.77 13.33
C GLY A 105 -8.16 1.63 11.80
N LEU A 106 -6.96 1.51 11.20
CA LEU A 106 -6.78 1.44 9.76
C LEU A 106 -7.17 0.05 9.27
N PHE A 107 -8.41 -0.10 8.79
CA PHE A 107 -8.96 -1.40 8.44
C PHE A 107 -8.94 -1.73 6.95
N ALA A 108 -8.89 -0.71 6.08
CA ALA A 108 -8.95 -0.89 4.63
C ALA A 108 -7.63 -0.52 3.99
N ASN A 109 -6.91 -1.51 3.46
CA ASN A 109 -5.68 -1.28 2.70
C ASN A 109 -5.97 -1.38 1.20
N LEU A 110 -5.68 -0.30 0.50
CA LEU A 110 -5.88 -0.15 -0.93
C LEU A 110 -4.52 -0.19 -1.65
N ARG A 111 -4.33 -1.16 -2.54
CA ARG A 111 -3.11 -1.35 -3.33
C ARG A 111 -3.46 -1.35 -4.83
N PRO A 112 -3.45 -0.20 -5.51
CA PRO A 112 -3.64 -0.16 -6.96
C PRO A 112 -2.40 -0.74 -7.68
N VAL A 113 -2.64 -1.64 -8.60
CA VAL A 113 -1.62 -2.28 -9.44
C VAL A 113 -1.86 -1.87 -10.88
N ARG A 114 -0.92 -1.13 -11.45
CA ARG A 114 -0.97 -0.68 -12.85
C ARG A 114 0.32 -1.01 -13.57
N LEU A 115 0.19 -1.59 -14.75
CA LEU A 115 1.29 -1.78 -15.69
C LEU A 115 1.17 -0.75 -16.82
N PRO A 116 1.98 0.32 -16.83
CA PRO A 116 2.05 1.23 -17.97
C PRO A 116 2.51 0.50 -19.23
N LYS A 117 1.98 0.87 -20.39
CA LYS A 117 2.34 0.24 -21.68
C LYS A 117 3.83 0.30 -21.98
N GLU A 118 4.47 1.38 -21.57
CA GLU A 118 5.90 1.63 -21.70
C GLU A 118 6.76 0.69 -20.85
N LEU A 119 6.15 0.05 -19.85
CA LEU A 119 6.80 -0.92 -18.94
C LEU A 119 6.35 -2.36 -19.21
N ALA A 120 5.66 -2.62 -20.32
CA ALA A 120 5.19 -3.97 -20.65
C ALA A 120 6.31 -5.02 -20.68
N HIS A 121 7.55 -4.60 -20.98
CA HIS A 121 8.74 -5.46 -20.96
C HIS A 121 9.18 -5.88 -19.56
N ALA A 122 8.84 -5.11 -18.53
CA ALA A 122 9.16 -5.41 -17.12
C ALA A 122 8.18 -6.42 -16.48
N CYS A 123 7.01 -6.62 -17.09
CA CYS A 123 6.05 -7.63 -16.66
C CYS A 123 6.57 -9.04 -17.01
N PRO A 124 6.53 -9.99 -16.05
CA PRO A 124 6.98 -11.36 -16.30
C PRO A 124 6.06 -12.16 -17.21
N LEU A 125 4.86 -11.66 -17.51
CA LEU A 125 3.89 -12.35 -18.36
C LEU A 125 4.12 -12.07 -19.85
N SER A 126 3.70 -13.01 -20.70
CA SER A 126 3.67 -12.79 -22.14
C SER A 126 2.73 -11.62 -22.51
N LYS A 127 3.00 -10.97 -23.65
CA LYS A 127 2.14 -9.87 -24.16
C LYS A 127 0.68 -10.27 -24.31
N GLU A 128 0.42 -11.51 -24.71
CA GLU A 128 -0.93 -12.05 -24.83
C GLU A 128 -1.68 -12.03 -23.49
N ARG A 129 -1.02 -12.40 -22.37
CA ARG A 129 -1.60 -12.40 -21.03
C ARG A 129 -1.74 -10.99 -20.44
N GLN A 130 -0.88 -10.07 -20.83
CA GLN A 130 -0.97 -8.66 -20.42
C GLN A 130 -2.19 -7.98 -21.06
N GLY A 131 -2.66 -8.45 -22.22
CA GLY A 131 -3.77 -7.86 -22.96
C GLY A 131 -3.51 -6.37 -23.27
N ASP A 132 -4.53 -5.53 -23.09
CA ASP A 132 -4.43 -4.08 -23.26
C ASP A 132 -3.78 -3.34 -22.07
N GLY A 133 -3.28 -4.08 -21.10
CA GLY A 133 -2.64 -3.58 -19.88
C GLY A 133 -3.33 -4.10 -18.62
N ILE A 134 -2.59 -4.05 -17.52
CA ILE A 134 -3.06 -4.48 -16.19
C ILE A 134 -3.41 -3.24 -15.39
N ASP A 135 -4.64 -3.17 -14.91
CA ASP A 135 -5.13 -2.14 -13.99
C ASP A 135 -6.14 -2.77 -13.03
N MET A 136 -5.70 -3.08 -11.82
CA MET A 136 -6.53 -3.67 -10.79
C MET A 136 -6.29 -2.96 -9.45
N LEU A 137 -7.25 -3.11 -8.54
CA LEU A 137 -7.16 -2.63 -7.16
C LEU A 137 -7.33 -3.81 -6.21
N VAL A 138 -6.34 -4.09 -5.38
CA VAL A 138 -6.48 -5.02 -4.26
C VAL A 138 -7.00 -4.23 -3.05
N VAL A 139 -8.14 -4.65 -2.51
CA VAL A 139 -8.75 -4.13 -1.27
C VAL A 139 -8.59 -5.21 -0.21
N ARG A 140 -7.63 -4.99 0.71
CA ARG A 140 -7.25 -5.90 1.78
C ARG A 140 -7.84 -5.42 3.11
N GLU A 141 -8.55 -6.30 3.82
CA GLU A 141 -8.86 -6.06 5.23
C GLU A 141 -7.55 -6.10 6.03
N LEU A 142 -7.37 -5.20 7.00
CA LEU A 142 -6.05 -4.97 7.60
C LEU A 142 -5.99 -5.20 9.11
N THR A 143 -7.10 -5.34 9.81
CA THR A 143 -7.17 -5.35 11.28
C THR A 143 -7.67 -6.64 11.89
N GLY A 144 -8.16 -7.57 11.08
CA GLY A 144 -8.62 -8.89 11.49
C GLY A 144 -7.72 -10.03 11.02
N GLY A 145 -8.27 -11.21 11.03
CA GLY A 145 -7.66 -12.42 10.50
C GLY A 145 -6.53 -12.99 11.34
N MET A 146 -5.64 -13.72 10.69
CA MET A 146 -4.56 -14.47 11.35
C MET A 146 -3.49 -13.57 11.98
N TYR A 147 -3.34 -12.33 11.50
CA TYR A 147 -2.31 -11.40 12.02
C TYR A 147 -2.68 -10.86 13.40
N PHE A 148 -3.96 -10.79 13.74
CA PHE A 148 -4.47 -10.22 14.99
C PHE A 148 -5.27 -11.18 15.85
N GLY A 149 -5.70 -12.33 15.33
CA GLY A 149 -6.48 -13.33 16.05
C GLY A 149 -5.75 -13.90 17.27
N GLN A 150 -6.52 -14.29 18.26
CA GLN A 150 -6.04 -14.90 19.51
C GLN A 150 -6.73 -16.26 19.73
N PRO A 151 -6.05 -17.25 20.36
CA PRO A 151 -4.70 -17.22 20.90
C PRO A 151 -3.62 -17.23 19.80
N LYS A 152 -2.50 -16.54 20.09
CA LYS A 152 -1.30 -16.49 19.26
C LYS A 152 -0.10 -16.74 20.16
N LYS A 153 0.48 -17.95 20.11
CA LYS A 153 1.54 -18.35 21.02
C LYS A 153 2.35 -19.53 20.49
N THR A 154 3.54 -19.68 21.03
CA THR A 154 4.30 -20.91 20.97
C THR A 154 4.40 -21.46 22.38
N GLU A 155 4.11 -22.75 22.58
CA GLU A 155 4.11 -23.42 23.87
C GLU A 155 4.90 -24.72 23.81
N ASP A 156 5.54 -25.08 24.92
CA ASP A 156 6.22 -26.37 25.10
C ASP A 156 5.14 -27.44 25.35
N ILE A 157 5.18 -28.52 24.58
CA ILE A 157 4.29 -29.68 24.70
C ILE A 157 5.02 -30.90 25.29
N GLY A 158 6.22 -30.71 25.85
CA GLY A 158 7.04 -31.74 26.47
C GLY A 158 8.01 -32.43 25.50
N ASN A 159 8.97 -33.14 26.06
CA ASN A 159 10.01 -33.89 25.33
C ASN A 159 10.82 -33.04 24.31
N GLY A 160 10.97 -31.75 24.55
CA GLY A 160 11.66 -30.82 23.65
C GLY A 160 10.87 -30.44 22.40
N HIS A 161 9.59 -30.76 22.37
CA HIS A 161 8.68 -30.37 21.24
C HIS A 161 7.93 -29.11 21.54
N LEU A 162 7.76 -28.26 20.51
CA LEU A 162 7.02 -27.02 20.57
C LEU A 162 5.76 -27.10 19.70
N ARG A 163 4.68 -26.42 20.14
CA ARG A 163 3.48 -26.18 19.37
C ARG A 163 3.29 -24.69 19.16
N ALA A 164 3.18 -24.22 17.91
CA ALA A 164 2.83 -22.86 17.56
C ALA A 164 1.35 -22.78 17.15
N ILE A 165 0.66 -21.75 17.60
CA ILE A 165 -0.75 -21.49 17.31
C ILE A 165 -0.88 -20.07 16.80
N ASP A 166 -1.50 -19.91 15.62
CA ASP A 166 -2.05 -18.66 15.09
C ASP A 166 -3.54 -18.86 14.81
N THR A 167 -4.36 -17.96 15.27
CA THR A 167 -5.83 -18.07 15.15
C THR A 167 -6.34 -17.06 14.13
N MET A 168 -7.14 -17.53 13.18
CA MET A 168 -7.83 -16.68 12.19
C MET A 168 -9.24 -16.37 12.68
N VAL A 169 -9.54 -15.09 12.89
CA VAL A 169 -10.86 -14.63 13.37
C VAL A 169 -11.37 -13.50 12.51
N TYR A 170 -12.61 -13.59 12.09
CA TYR A 170 -13.37 -12.50 11.47
C TYR A 170 -14.78 -12.43 12.06
N THR A 171 -15.27 -11.20 12.20
CA THR A 171 -16.65 -10.91 12.59
C THR A 171 -17.42 -10.27 11.43
N THR A 172 -18.75 -10.41 11.44
CA THR A 172 -19.60 -9.80 10.42
C THR A 172 -19.34 -8.31 10.21
N PRO A 173 -19.23 -7.44 11.25
CA PRO A 173 -18.95 -6.01 11.05
C PRO A 173 -17.61 -5.71 10.38
N GLU A 174 -16.58 -6.53 10.62
CA GLU A 174 -15.27 -6.38 9.97
C GLU A 174 -15.37 -6.66 8.48
N ILE A 175 -16.11 -7.70 8.10
CA ILE A 175 -16.31 -8.06 6.69
C ILE A 175 -17.23 -7.05 6.01
N GLU A 176 -18.32 -6.61 6.65
CA GLU A 176 -19.26 -5.63 6.10
C GLU A 176 -18.54 -4.32 5.74
N ARG A 177 -17.74 -3.76 6.67
CA ARG A 177 -17.06 -2.49 6.44
C ARG A 177 -16.07 -2.53 5.27
N ILE A 178 -15.30 -3.62 5.13
CA ILE A 178 -14.35 -3.74 4.02
C ILE A 178 -15.04 -4.03 2.68
N ALA A 179 -16.13 -4.80 2.69
CA ALA A 179 -16.96 -5.04 1.51
C ALA A 179 -17.50 -3.72 0.96
N HIS A 180 -18.04 -2.83 1.80
CA HIS A 180 -18.49 -1.51 1.38
C HIS A 180 -17.39 -0.68 0.71
N VAL A 181 -16.15 -0.75 1.21
CA VAL A 181 -15.00 -0.08 0.58
C VAL A 181 -14.75 -0.63 -0.82
N ALA A 182 -14.75 -1.95 -0.98
CA ALA A 182 -14.50 -2.60 -2.27
C ALA A 182 -15.60 -2.28 -3.30
N PHE A 183 -16.88 -2.35 -2.92
CA PHE A 183 -17.99 -2.05 -3.83
C PHE A 183 -18.00 -0.57 -4.25
N LYS A 184 -17.78 0.37 -3.33
CA LYS A 184 -17.65 1.81 -3.64
C LYS A 184 -16.45 2.08 -4.56
N ALA A 185 -15.32 1.41 -4.33
CA ALA A 185 -14.18 1.52 -5.22
C ALA A 185 -14.50 0.98 -6.63
N ALA A 186 -15.20 -0.14 -6.72
CA ALA A 186 -15.61 -0.73 -8.00
C ALA A 186 -16.58 0.16 -8.79
N GLN A 187 -17.50 0.87 -8.12
CA GLN A 187 -18.41 1.82 -8.76
C GLN A 187 -17.67 2.94 -9.53
N LEU A 188 -16.48 3.32 -9.04
CA LEU A 188 -15.61 4.34 -9.67
C LEU A 188 -14.67 3.74 -10.72
N ARG A 189 -14.74 2.43 -10.96
CA ARG A 189 -13.89 1.67 -11.87
C ARG A 189 -14.74 0.90 -12.88
N ARG A 190 -14.39 -0.36 -13.17
CA ARG A 190 -15.09 -1.21 -14.16
C ARG A 190 -16.29 -1.97 -13.60
N LYS A 191 -16.73 -1.61 -12.38
CA LYS A 191 -17.93 -2.15 -11.70
C LYS A 191 -17.90 -3.65 -11.49
N LYS A 192 -16.72 -4.20 -11.14
CA LYS A 192 -16.55 -5.62 -10.87
C LYS A 192 -15.76 -5.85 -9.58
N VAL A 193 -16.31 -6.65 -8.67
CA VAL A 193 -15.63 -7.14 -7.46
C VAL A 193 -15.42 -8.64 -7.59
N CYS A 194 -14.18 -9.09 -7.39
CA CYS A 194 -13.84 -10.49 -7.18
C CYS A 194 -13.50 -10.68 -5.70
N SER A 195 -14.38 -11.33 -4.95
CA SER A 195 -14.16 -11.66 -3.54
C SER A 195 -13.35 -12.94 -3.42
N ILE A 196 -12.20 -12.84 -2.76
CA ILE A 196 -11.26 -13.95 -2.58
C ILE A 196 -11.46 -14.56 -1.21
N ASP A 197 -11.66 -15.87 -1.16
CA ASP A 197 -11.91 -16.62 0.07
C ASP A 197 -11.34 -18.06 -0.01
N LYS A 198 -11.53 -18.82 1.06
CA LYS A 198 -11.27 -20.28 1.12
C LYS A 198 -12.48 -21.00 1.74
N ALA A 199 -13.68 -20.64 1.31
CA ALA A 199 -14.95 -21.12 1.86
C ALA A 199 -15.16 -22.64 1.74
N ASN A 200 -14.42 -23.32 0.87
CA ASN A 200 -14.48 -24.76 0.76
C ASN A 200 -13.79 -25.51 1.92
N VAL A 201 -13.03 -24.81 2.79
CA VAL A 201 -12.25 -25.41 3.88
C VAL A 201 -12.39 -24.66 5.20
N LEU A 202 -12.53 -23.33 5.17
CA LEU A 202 -12.47 -22.46 6.35
C LEU A 202 -13.84 -21.89 6.69
N GLU A 203 -14.27 -22.00 7.95
CA GLU A 203 -15.52 -21.44 8.45
C GLU A 203 -15.57 -19.91 8.30
N ASN A 204 -14.47 -19.22 8.57
CA ASN A 204 -14.39 -17.77 8.35
C ASN A 204 -14.45 -17.40 6.85
N GLY A 205 -14.01 -18.28 5.96
CA GLY A 205 -14.22 -18.13 4.50
C GLY A 205 -15.69 -18.25 4.11
N VAL A 206 -16.45 -19.15 4.75
CA VAL A 206 -17.91 -19.26 4.55
C VAL A 206 -18.59 -17.98 5.02
N LEU A 207 -18.30 -17.51 6.24
CA LEU A 207 -18.86 -16.26 6.76
C LEU A 207 -18.50 -15.06 5.85
N TRP A 208 -17.25 -14.99 5.38
CA TRP A 208 -16.79 -13.94 4.46
C TRP A 208 -17.64 -13.90 3.19
N ARG A 209 -17.82 -15.05 2.54
CA ARG A 209 -18.61 -15.17 1.31
C ARG A 209 -20.07 -14.76 1.53
N ASP A 210 -20.70 -15.23 2.60
CA ASP A 210 -22.10 -14.94 2.91
C ASP A 210 -22.33 -13.45 3.16
N VAL A 211 -21.46 -12.81 3.95
CA VAL A 211 -21.55 -11.38 4.26
C VAL A 211 -21.30 -10.53 3.00
N VAL A 212 -20.26 -10.82 2.21
CA VAL A 212 -19.99 -10.10 0.97
C VAL A 212 -21.14 -10.25 -0.02
N THR A 213 -21.72 -11.43 -0.14
CA THR A 213 -22.92 -11.67 -0.98
C THR A 213 -24.10 -10.84 -0.51
N LYS A 214 -24.36 -10.77 0.80
CA LYS A 214 -25.43 -9.93 1.36
C LYS A 214 -25.20 -8.44 1.07
N ILE A 215 -23.97 -7.95 1.24
CA ILE A 215 -23.63 -6.53 0.98
C ILE A 215 -23.74 -6.19 -0.50
N SER A 216 -23.42 -7.11 -1.43
CA SER A 216 -23.52 -6.87 -2.87
C SER A 216 -24.92 -6.47 -3.33
N GLN A 217 -25.98 -6.90 -2.63
CA GLN A 217 -27.36 -6.54 -2.93
C GLN A 217 -27.63 -5.03 -2.82
N GLN A 218 -26.79 -4.29 -2.08
CA GLN A 218 -26.86 -2.83 -1.96
C GLN A 218 -26.14 -2.09 -3.12
N TYR A 219 -25.47 -2.84 -4.00
CA TYR A 219 -24.70 -2.32 -5.14
C TYR A 219 -25.10 -3.01 -6.45
N PRO A 220 -26.38 -2.86 -6.90
CA PRO A 220 -26.90 -3.62 -8.04
C PRO A 220 -26.22 -3.31 -9.36
N ASP A 221 -25.45 -2.23 -9.43
CA ASP A 221 -24.65 -1.81 -10.59
C ASP A 221 -23.23 -2.40 -10.60
N VAL A 222 -22.85 -3.20 -9.59
CA VAL A 222 -21.54 -3.85 -9.48
C VAL A 222 -21.68 -5.37 -9.54
N THR A 223 -20.97 -6.00 -10.45
CA THR A 223 -20.91 -7.46 -10.55
C THR A 223 -20.02 -8.03 -9.45
N LEU A 224 -20.52 -9.07 -8.75
CA LEU A 224 -19.75 -9.83 -7.77
C LEU A 224 -19.45 -11.23 -8.30
N ASP A 225 -18.17 -11.59 -8.27
CA ASP A 225 -17.68 -12.96 -8.42
C ASP A 225 -17.01 -13.41 -7.13
N HIS A 226 -17.07 -14.70 -6.81
CA HIS A 226 -16.30 -15.33 -5.74
C HIS A 226 -15.23 -16.26 -6.30
N MET A 227 -14.05 -16.24 -5.75
CA MET A 227 -12.96 -17.09 -6.18
C MET A 227 -12.18 -17.63 -4.98
N PHE A 228 -11.86 -18.92 -4.97
CA PHE A 228 -10.94 -19.47 -3.98
C PHE A 228 -9.53 -18.91 -4.18
N VAL A 229 -8.83 -18.65 -3.08
CA VAL A 229 -7.54 -17.94 -3.09
C VAL A 229 -6.48 -18.63 -3.97
N ASP A 230 -6.42 -19.96 -3.97
CA ASP A 230 -5.51 -20.75 -4.82
C ASP A 230 -5.82 -20.56 -6.32
N ASN A 231 -7.09 -20.52 -6.69
CA ASN A 231 -7.49 -20.16 -8.05
C ASN A 231 -7.20 -18.68 -8.35
N GLY A 232 -7.40 -17.79 -7.37
CA GLY A 232 -7.07 -16.35 -7.50
C GLY A 232 -5.61 -16.12 -7.85
N ALA A 233 -4.70 -16.76 -7.11
CA ALA A 233 -3.26 -16.73 -7.38
C ALA A 233 -2.94 -17.26 -8.79
N MET A 234 -3.50 -18.41 -9.16
CA MET A 234 -3.32 -18.95 -10.51
C MET A 234 -3.85 -17.99 -11.60
N GLN A 235 -5.02 -17.38 -11.39
CA GLN A 235 -5.65 -16.47 -12.35
C GLN A 235 -4.90 -15.14 -12.48
N LEU A 236 -4.20 -14.66 -11.46
CA LEU A 236 -3.30 -13.50 -11.56
C LEU A 236 -2.20 -13.76 -12.61
N MET A 237 -1.69 -14.99 -12.71
CA MET A 237 -0.68 -15.36 -13.71
C MET A 237 -1.28 -15.67 -15.08
N LEU A 238 -2.51 -16.19 -15.15
CA LEU A 238 -3.11 -16.64 -16.40
C LEU A 238 -3.92 -15.55 -17.10
N ARG A 239 -4.70 -14.76 -16.33
CA ARG A 239 -5.68 -13.78 -16.85
C ARG A 239 -5.79 -12.56 -15.92
N PRO A 240 -4.71 -11.79 -15.67
CA PRO A 240 -4.73 -10.67 -14.73
C PRO A 240 -5.74 -9.57 -15.11
N THR A 241 -6.00 -9.39 -16.39
CA THR A 241 -6.90 -8.35 -16.92
C THR A 241 -8.38 -8.55 -16.55
N GLN A 242 -8.76 -9.76 -16.09
CA GLN A 242 -10.12 -10.02 -15.61
C GLN A 242 -10.46 -9.31 -14.28
N PHE A 243 -9.44 -9.00 -13.49
CA PHE A 243 -9.62 -8.40 -12.17
C PHE A 243 -9.76 -6.88 -12.28
N ASP A 244 -10.80 -6.34 -11.66
CA ASP A 244 -10.99 -4.90 -11.46
C ASP A 244 -10.71 -4.53 -9.99
N VAL A 245 -11.54 -5.03 -9.06
CA VAL A 245 -11.33 -4.94 -7.62
C VAL A 245 -11.27 -6.33 -7.03
N MET A 246 -10.15 -6.67 -6.39
CA MET A 246 -10.00 -7.91 -5.63
C MET A 246 -10.22 -7.60 -4.14
N LEU A 247 -11.28 -8.15 -3.56
CA LEU A 247 -11.59 -8.02 -2.14
C LEU A 247 -11.03 -9.22 -1.38
N CYS A 248 -10.12 -8.98 -0.45
CA CYS A 248 -9.38 -10.03 0.25
C CYS A 248 -9.37 -9.81 1.76
N GLU A 249 -9.38 -10.92 2.52
CA GLU A 249 -9.00 -10.91 3.92
C GLU A 249 -7.50 -10.58 4.08
N ASN A 250 -7.05 -10.37 5.30
CA ASN A 250 -5.74 -9.80 5.63
C ASN A 250 -4.57 -10.57 5.01
N MET A 251 -4.43 -11.87 5.31
CA MET A 251 -3.29 -12.67 4.85
C MET A 251 -3.33 -12.94 3.34
N PHE A 252 -4.51 -13.26 2.79
CA PHE A 252 -4.64 -13.47 1.34
C PHE A 252 -4.39 -12.18 0.57
N GLY A 253 -4.87 -11.05 1.09
CA GLY A 253 -4.64 -9.74 0.49
C GLY A 253 -3.17 -9.34 0.49
N ASP A 254 -2.41 -9.72 1.52
CA ASP A 254 -0.97 -9.50 1.59
C ASP A 254 -0.24 -10.26 0.47
N ILE A 255 -0.46 -11.57 0.41
CA ILE A 255 0.21 -12.45 -0.55
C ILE A 255 -0.15 -12.08 -1.98
N LEU A 256 -1.45 -11.97 -2.28
CA LEU A 256 -1.92 -11.70 -3.64
C LEU A 256 -1.55 -10.30 -4.14
N SER A 257 -1.46 -9.31 -3.25
CA SER A 257 -1.05 -7.97 -3.68
C SER A 257 0.43 -7.90 -4.04
N ASP A 258 1.30 -8.67 -3.37
CA ASP A 258 2.72 -8.74 -3.71
C ASP A 258 2.94 -9.54 -5.01
N GLU A 259 2.15 -10.62 -5.21
CA GLU A 259 2.10 -11.32 -6.50
C GLU A 259 1.63 -10.39 -7.63
N ALA A 260 0.56 -9.62 -7.39
CA ALA A 260 0.07 -8.64 -8.35
C ALA A 260 1.07 -7.50 -8.61
N ALA A 261 1.85 -7.09 -7.59
CA ALA A 261 2.90 -6.08 -7.74
C ALA A 261 3.99 -6.52 -8.72
N ALA A 262 4.34 -7.82 -8.74
CA ALA A 262 5.28 -8.36 -9.69
C ALA A 262 4.81 -8.15 -11.15
N LEU A 263 3.49 -8.10 -11.38
CA LEU A 263 2.91 -7.84 -12.71
C LEU A 263 3.11 -6.39 -13.16
N ALA A 264 3.25 -5.44 -12.24
CA ALA A 264 3.56 -4.04 -12.54
C ALA A 264 5.04 -3.82 -12.86
N GLY A 265 5.87 -4.86 -12.78
CA GLY A 265 7.29 -4.85 -13.11
C GLY A 265 8.22 -4.49 -11.96
N SER A 266 7.73 -3.89 -10.88
CA SER A 266 8.52 -3.58 -9.67
C SER A 266 7.64 -3.21 -8.50
N LEU A 267 8.04 -3.62 -7.28
CA LEU A 267 7.47 -3.13 -6.01
C LEU A 267 7.60 -1.60 -5.87
N GLY A 268 8.63 -1.01 -6.47
CA GLY A 268 8.83 0.45 -6.52
C GLY A 268 7.76 1.22 -7.33
N MET A 269 6.83 0.51 -7.96
CA MET A 269 5.68 1.07 -8.68
C MET A 269 4.38 0.97 -7.89
N LEU A 270 4.35 0.27 -6.74
CA LEU A 270 3.13 -0.06 -6.02
C LEU A 270 2.90 0.87 -4.81
N PRO A 271 2.01 1.87 -4.93
CA PRO A 271 1.59 2.67 -3.79
C PRO A 271 0.60 1.91 -2.91
N SER A 272 0.46 2.36 -1.66
CA SER A 272 -0.50 1.79 -0.72
C SER A 272 -1.15 2.88 0.13
N ALA A 273 -2.44 2.71 0.42
CA ALA A 273 -3.21 3.54 1.34
C ALA A 273 -3.91 2.64 2.36
N SER A 274 -3.64 2.86 3.65
CA SER A 274 -4.39 2.23 4.74
C SER A 274 -5.35 3.25 5.34
N LEU A 275 -6.65 2.99 5.28
CA LEU A 275 -7.71 3.93 5.63
C LEU A 275 -8.44 3.49 6.89
N GLY A 276 -8.71 4.45 7.76
CA GLY A 276 -9.59 4.30 8.92
C GLY A 276 -11.06 4.60 8.60
N VAL A 277 -11.87 4.69 9.64
CA VAL A 277 -13.28 5.07 9.51
C VAL A 277 -13.37 6.54 9.08
N THR A 278 -14.22 6.79 8.08
CA THR A 278 -14.52 8.17 7.64
C THR A 278 -15.43 8.83 8.68
N SER A 279 -15.03 9.99 9.18
CA SER A 279 -15.82 10.85 10.06
C SER A 279 -16.16 12.16 9.32
N GLY A 280 -17.41 12.34 8.98
CA GLY A 280 -17.84 13.45 8.10
C GLY A 280 -17.19 13.31 6.72
N GLU A 281 -16.49 14.36 6.27
CA GLU A 281 -15.75 14.36 5.00
C GLU A 281 -14.29 13.86 5.15
N GLN A 282 -13.81 13.67 6.37
CA GLN A 282 -12.42 13.37 6.67
C GLN A 282 -12.21 11.87 6.87
N THR A 283 -11.24 11.30 6.16
CA THR A 283 -10.78 9.92 6.32
C THR A 283 -9.33 9.97 6.77
N PHE A 284 -9.04 9.52 8.00
CA PHE A 284 -7.65 9.36 8.41
C PHE A 284 -7.00 8.26 7.59
N GLY A 285 -5.82 8.54 7.05
CA GLY A 285 -5.10 7.62 6.20
C GLY A 285 -3.62 7.54 6.55
N PHE A 286 -3.05 6.38 6.23
CA PHE A 286 -1.64 6.06 6.34
C PHE A 286 -1.17 5.61 4.95
N TYR A 287 -0.18 6.31 4.39
CA TYR A 287 0.23 6.19 3.00
C TYR A 287 1.69 5.80 2.92
N GLU A 288 1.97 4.66 2.31
CA GLU A 288 3.30 4.07 2.23
C GLU A 288 3.50 3.36 0.87
N PRO A 289 4.74 3.20 0.38
CA PRO A 289 5.01 2.26 -0.70
C PRO A 289 4.86 0.83 -0.18
N ALA A 290 4.44 -0.10 -1.03
CA ALA A 290 4.33 -1.51 -0.63
C ALA A 290 5.67 -2.22 -0.48
N GLY A 291 6.76 -1.64 -1.01
CA GLY A 291 8.11 -2.19 -0.90
C GLY A 291 8.73 -2.02 0.48
N GLY A 292 9.73 -2.85 0.77
CA GLY A 292 10.50 -2.81 2.02
C GLY A 292 11.61 -1.75 2.04
N THR A 293 12.49 -1.86 3.01
CA THR A 293 13.57 -0.90 3.29
C THR A 293 14.76 -0.95 2.32
N ALA A 294 14.95 -2.05 1.60
CA ALA A 294 16.04 -2.28 0.65
C ALA A 294 17.39 -1.68 1.12
N PRO A 295 17.93 -2.12 2.27
CA PRO A 295 19.09 -1.51 2.90
C PRO A 295 20.38 -1.58 2.04
N ASP A 296 20.43 -2.56 1.15
CA ASP A 296 21.54 -2.77 0.20
C ASP A 296 21.71 -1.61 -0.80
N ILE A 297 20.65 -0.90 -1.13
CA ILE A 297 20.68 0.26 -2.05
C ILE A 297 20.44 1.60 -1.35
N ALA A 298 20.21 1.61 -0.04
CA ALA A 298 19.94 2.83 0.73
C ALA A 298 21.04 3.87 0.59
N GLY A 299 20.66 5.13 0.34
CA GLY A 299 21.57 6.26 0.19
C GLY A 299 22.38 6.29 -1.11
N LYS A 300 22.18 5.32 -2.01
CA LYS A 300 22.94 5.21 -3.28
C LYS A 300 22.28 5.89 -4.47
N ASN A 301 21.14 6.58 -4.28
CA ASN A 301 20.36 7.19 -5.36
C ASN A 301 19.88 6.17 -6.42
N LEU A 302 19.56 4.95 -5.98
CA LEU A 302 19.13 3.86 -6.86
C LEU A 302 17.64 3.49 -6.69
N ALA A 303 17.06 3.82 -5.54
CA ALA A 303 15.69 3.48 -5.21
C ALA A 303 14.67 4.15 -6.16
N ASN A 304 13.62 3.43 -6.53
CA ASN A 304 12.51 3.97 -7.30
C ASN A 304 11.57 4.78 -6.38
N PRO A 305 11.40 6.10 -6.56
CA PRO A 305 10.55 6.91 -5.70
C PRO A 305 9.07 6.90 -6.12
N ILE A 306 8.72 6.27 -7.24
CA ILE A 306 7.38 6.37 -7.85
C ILE A 306 6.29 5.87 -6.90
N ALA A 307 6.49 4.73 -6.23
CA ALA A 307 5.50 4.21 -5.28
C ALA A 307 5.21 5.19 -4.13
N GLN A 308 6.24 5.84 -3.56
CA GLN A 308 6.08 6.85 -2.52
C GLN A 308 5.37 8.10 -3.06
N ILE A 309 5.71 8.54 -4.27
CA ILE A 309 5.06 9.68 -4.94
C ILE A 309 3.58 9.36 -5.22
N LEU A 310 3.27 8.18 -5.76
CA LEU A 310 1.90 7.74 -5.98
C LEU A 310 1.12 7.55 -4.67
N SER A 311 1.80 7.19 -3.57
CA SER A 311 1.17 7.16 -2.23
C SER A 311 0.72 8.56 -1.80
N THR A 312 1.44 9.64 -2.18
CA THR A 312 0.92 11.00 -1.97
C THR A 312 -0.30 11.34 -2.82
N ALA A 313 -0.40 10.79 -4.04
CA ALA A 313 -1.61 10.94 -4.85
C ALA A 313 -2.81 10.26 -4.19
N LEU A 314 -2.63 9.06 -3.62
CA LEU A 314 -3.67 8.39 -2.83
C LEU A 314 -4.07 9.22 -1.60
N MET A 315 -3.10 9.84 -0.90
CA MET A 315 -3.34 10.74 0.23
C MET A 315 -4.23 11.92 -0.17
N LEU A 316 -3.89 12.59 -1.24
CA LEU A 316 -4.68 13.72 -1.78
C LEU A 316 -6.10 13.27 -2.13
N ARG A 317 -6.26 12.08 -2.71
CA ARG A 317 -7.55 11.54 -3.15
C ARG A 317 -8.42 11.10 -1.97
N TYR A 318 -7.87 10.31 -1.05
CA TYR A 318 -8.67 9.65 -0.01
C TYR A 318 -8.82 10.48 1.26
N SER A 319 -7.75 11.08 1.79
CA SER A 319 -7.84 11.91 3.00
C SER A 319 -8.29 13.33 2.71
N PHE A 320 -7.76 13.96 1.67
CA PHE A 320 -7.97 15.39 1.42
C PHE A 320 -9.02 15.71 0.37
N LYS A 321 -9.56 14.72 -0.34
CA LYS A 321 -10.57 14.86 -1.41
C LYS A 321 -10.12 15.80 -2.54
N GLN A 322 -8.82 15.87 -2.81
CA GLN A 322 -8.18 16.71 -3.80
C GLN A 322 -7.89 15.92 -5.09
N ASN A 323 -8.96 15.44 -5.75
CA ASN A 323 -8.85 14.54 -6.91
C ASN A 323 -8.04 15.17 -8.06
N ALA A 324 -8.25 16.44 -8.38
CA ALA A 324 -7.53 17.11 -9.47
C ALA A 324 -6.00 17.17 -9.22
N ALA A 325 -5.58 17.39 -7.97
CA ALA A 325 -4.18 17.39 -7.60
C ALA A 325 -3.58 15.95 -7.63
N ALA A 326 -4.36 14.95 -7.20
CA ALA A 326 -3.97 13.55 -7.30
C ALA A 326 -3.81 13.12 -8.76
N ASP A 327 -4.78 13.45 -9.63
CA ASP A 327 -4.73 13.14 -11.06
C ASP A 327 -3.53 13.81 -11.76
N ALA A 328 -3.15 15.01 -11.32
CA ALA A 328 -1.96 15.70 -11.83
C ALA A 328 -0.67 14.96 -11.48
N ILE A 329 -0.55 14.37 -10.27
CA ILE A 329 0.59 13.52 -9.91
C ILE A 329 0.60 12.26 -10.76
N ASP A 330 -0.53 11.56 -10.90
CA ASP A 330 -0.65 10.35 -11.72
C ASP A 330 -0.22 10.63 -13.18
N ALA A 331 -0.65 11.76 -13.74
CA ALA A 331 -0.27 12.20 -15.08
C ALA A 331 1.22 12.55 -15.18
N ALA A 332 1.80 13.20 -14.17
CA ALA A 332 3.22 13.56 -14.14
C ALA A 332 4.11 12.31 -14.10
N VAL A 333 3.76 11.30 -13.30
CA VAL A 333 4.44 10.00 -13.27
C VAL A 333 4.34 9.33 -14.65
N SER A 334 3.14 9.26 -15.24
CA SER A 334 2.93 8.67 -16.57
C SER A 334 3.77 9.38 -17.64
N LYS A 335 3.87 10.70 -17.58
CA LYS A 335 4.69 11.51 -18.49
C LYS A 335 6.19 11.24 -18.33
N ALA A 336 6.69 11.11 -17.10
CA ALA A 336 8.09 10.77 -16.84
C ALA A 336 8.43 9.40 -17.47
N ILE A 337 7.57 8.41 -17.28
CA ILE A 337 7.71 7.07 -17.87
C ILE A 337 7.61 7.13 -19.40
N ALA A 338 6.66 7.86 -19.98
CA ALA A 338 6.50 8.02 -21.43
C ALA A 338 7.73 8.71 -22.07
N ASN A 339 8.41 9.61 -21.34
CA ASN A 339 9.66 10.24 -21.76
C ASN A 339 10.88 9.31 -21.67
N GLY A 340 10.69 8.04 -21.34
CA GLY A 340 11.73 7.02 -21.29
C GLY A 340 12.51 6.96 -19.98
N LEU A 341 12.15 7.72 -18.93
CA LEU A 341 12.89 7.69 -17.67
C LEU A 341 12.62 6.37 -16.91
N ARG A 342 13.70 5.70 -16.47
CA ARG A 342 13.64 4.41 -15.78
C ARG A 342 14.65 4.38 -14.64
N THR A 343 14.17 4.09 -13.44
CA THR A 343 15.07 3.66 -12.33
C THR A 343 15.58 2.25 -12.59
N GLY A 344 16.58 1.82 -11.84
CA GLY A 344 17.29 0.57 -12.11
C GLY A 344 16.41 -0.68 -12.13
N ASP A 345 15.35 -0.71 -11.33
CA ASP A 345 14.38 -1.79 -11.16
C ASP A 345 13.42 -1.98 -12.35
N ILE A 346 13.15 -0.88 -13.09
CA ILE A 346 12.26 -0.88 -14.28
C ILE A 346 13.02 -0.58 -15.59
N TYR A 347 14.36 -0.54 -15.53
CA TYR A 347 15.21 -0.30 -16.70
C TYR A 347 15.44 -1.58 -17.49
N SER A 348 15.35 -1.49 -18.81
CA SER A 348 15.79 -2.54 -19.73
C SER A 348 16.73 -1.95 -20.78
N ALA A 349 17.89 -2.60 -20.96
CA ALA A 349 18.84 -2.23 -22.01
C ALA A 349 18.31 -2.54 -23.43
N THR A 350 17.25 -3.33 -23.54
CA THR A 350 16.60 -3.66 -24.82
C THR A 350 15.53 -2.66 -25.23
N ASP A 351 15.14 -1.74 -24.32
CA ASP A 351 14.23 -0.64 -24.65
C ASP A 351 15.04 0.57 -25.17
N PRO A 352 15.01 0.88 -26.47
CA PRO A 352 15.82 1.97 -27.04
C PRO A 352 15.41 3.36 -26.55
N ALA A 353 14.22 3.51 -26.01
CA ALA A 353 13.73 4.75 -25.43
C ALA A 353 14.14 4.92 -23.96
N ALA A 354 14.61 3.86 -23.29
CA ALA A 354 14.93 3.88 -21.87
C ALA A 354 16.18 4.71 -21.55
N LYS A 355 16.02 5.62 -20.61
CA LYS A 355 17.10 6.42 -20.01
C LYS A 355 17.18 6.07 -18.53
N LYS A 356 18.27 5.42 -18.13
CA LYS A 356 18.49 5.06 -16.73
C LYS A 356 18.75 6.32 -15.90
N VAL A 357 17.98 6.49 -14.82
CA VAL A 357 18.06 7.62 -13.89
C VAL A 357 18.08 7.12 -12.44
N GLY A 358 18.54 7.97 -11.54
CA GLY A 358 18.49 7.69 -10.11
C GLY A 358 17.20 8.18 -9.45
N THR A 359 17.11 8.00 -8.14
CA THR A 359 15.98 8.40 -7.29
C THR A 359 15.66 9.87 -7.44
N ARG A 360 16.70 10.73 -7.33
CA ARG A 360 16.56 12.18 -7.39
C ARG A 360 16.11 12.67 -8.76
N GLU A 361 16.76 12.19 -9.82
CA GLU A 361 16.43 12.58 -11.19
C GLU A 361 15.00 12.19 -11.58
N MET A 362 14.53 11.04 -11.11
CA MET A 362 13.14 10.62 -11.31
C MET A 362 12.18 11.56 -10.58
N GLY A 363 12.44 11.89 -9.32
CA GLY A 363 11.64 12.83 -8.55
C GLY A 363 11.63 14.24 -9.13
N ASP A 364 12.77 14.74 -9.60
CA ASP A 364 12.90 16.05 -10.27
C ASP A 364 12.06 16.10 -11.55
N ALA A 365 12.13 15.04 -12.36
CA ALA A 365 11.36 14.95 -13.61
C ALA A 365 9.84 14.93 -13.36
N ILE A 366 9.40 14.18 -12.35
CA ILE A 366 7.96 14.12 -11.98
C ILE A 366 7.51 15.49 -11.45
N ALA A 367 8.28 16.14 -10.57
CA ALA A 367 7.93 17.46 -10.04
C ALA A 367 7.91 18.55 -11.13
N ALA A 368 8.79 18.46 -12.12
CA ALA A 368 8.81 19.39 -13.27
C ALA A 368 7.68 19.13 -14.27
N ALA A 369 7.07 17.94 -14.26
CA ALA A 369 5.99 17.56 -15.16
C ALA A 369 4.59 18.00 -14.65
N LEU A 370 4.50 18.40 -13.36
CA LEU A 370 3.30 18.99 -12.75
C LEU A 370 3.03 20.39 -13.28
#